data_1b201f2d0bd5ad5b45ba337adf8ee523
#
_entry.id   1b201f2d0bd5ad5b45ba337adf8ee523
#
_cell.length_a   1.000
_cell.length_b   1.000
_cell.length_c   1.000
_cell.angle_alpha   90.00
_cell.angle_beta   90.00
_cell.angle_gamma   90.00
#
_symmetry.space_group_name_H-M   'P 1'
#
loop_
_entity.id
_entity.type
_entity.pdbx_description
1 polymer ?
#
loop_
_entity_poly.entity_id
_entity_poly.type
_entity_poly.pdbx_seq_one_letter_code
_entity_poly.pdbx_strand_id
1 'polypeptide(L)'
;MYAIVNISGKQFKATEGARIRVPLQTGDAGAKVTFDNVLLVHDGSSTKIGAPTVKGATVTATIIDHGREKKILIYKKKRRKGYQRKNGHRQWFTDVEIQKIKATGTKAKKPAKKAEPKVKETVKEEV
;
A
#
# COMPACT_ATOMS: atom_id res chain seq x y z
N MET A 1 8.65 15.93 -2.32
CA MET A 1 7.78 15.36 -1.27
C MET A 1 8.16 13.92 -1.01
N TYR A 2 8.27 13.51 0.24
CA TYR A 2 8.48 12.10 0.59
C TYR A 2 7.64 11.71 1.81
N ALA A 3 7.37 10.44 1.94
CA ALA A 3 6.65 9.87 3.07
C ALA A 3 7.36 8.62 3.59
N ILE A 4 7.21 8.34 4.87
CA ILE A 4 7.62 7.06 5.47
C ILE A 4 6.36 6.23 5.67
N VAL A 5 6.32 5.08 5.03
CA VAL A 5 5.17 4.17 5.01
C VAL A 5 5.56 2.85 5.63
N ASN A 6 4.67 2.29 6.43
CA ASN A 6 4.81 0.93 6.94
C ASN A 6 4.05 -0.04 6.02
N ILE A 7 4.77 -0.91 5.34
CA ILE A 7 4.22 -1.91 4.43
C ILE A 7 4.61 -3.30 4.95
N SER A 8 3.62 -4.12 5.28
CA SER A 8 3.82 -5.48 5.79
C SER A 8 4.83 -5.56 6.95
N GLY A 9 4.77 -4.60 7.86
CA GLY A 9 5.64 -4.53 9.05
C GLY A 9 7.03 -3.92 8.82
N LYS A 10 7.36 -3.50 7.60
CA LYS A 10 8.61 -2.81 7.28
C LYS A 10 8.36 -1.36 6.87
N GLN A 11 9.27 -0.48 7.26
CA GLN A 11 9.20 0.94 6.91
C GLN A 11 9.98 1.23 5.64
N PHE A 12 9.37 1.98 4.74
CA PHE A 12 9.98 2.39 3.48
C PHE A 12 9.85 3.90 3.29
N LYS A 13 10.87 4.49 2.71
CA LYS A 13 10.84 5.88 2.25
C LYS A 13 10.22 5.91 0.85
N ALA A 14 9.03 6.44 0.73
CA ALA A 14 8.34 6.63 -0.53
C ALA A 14 8.57 8.05 -1.05
N THR A 15 9.08 8.16 -2.25
CA THR A 15 9.21 9.43 -3.00
C THR A 15 8.40 9.30 -4.29
N GLU A 16 7.75 10.35 -4.72
CA GLU A 16 6.96 10.33 -5.97
C GLU A 16 7.84 9.97 -7.17
N GLY A 17 7.38 9.04 -8.00
CA GLY A 17 8.11 8.52 -9.15
C GLY A 17 9.22 7.50 -8.82
N ALA A 18 9.46 7.20 -7.57
CA ALA A 18 10.47 6.21 -7.17
C ALA A 18 9.94 4.78 -7.26
N ARG A 19 10.83 3.87 -7.64
CA ARG A 19 10.58 2.43 -7.58
C ARG A 19 11.16 1.88 -6.30
N ILE A 20 10.36 1.14 -5.56
CA ILE A 20 10.79 0.50 -4.32
C ILE A 20 10.40 -0.97 -4.32
N ARG A 21 11.25 -1.77 -3.69
CA ARG A 21 11.00 -3.20 -3.48
C ARG A 21 10.39 -3.40 -2.10
N VAL A 22 9.22 -3.97 -2.06
CA VAL A 22 8.44 -4.21 -0.84
C VAL A 22 8.13 -5.69 -0.68
N PRO A 23 7.78 -6.17 0.51
CA PRO A 23 7.27 -7.53 0.68
C PRO A 23 6.09 -7.80 -0.24
N LEU A 24 5.87 -9.06 -0.60
CA LEU A 24 4.82 -9.47 -1.52
C LEU A 24 3.47 -8.83 -1.18
N GLN A 25 2.89 -8.15 -2.16
CA GLN A 25 1.56 -7.56 -2.09
C GLN A 25 0.56 -8.36 -2.92
N THR A 26 -0.70 -8.29 -2.53
CA THR A 26 -1.81 -8.87 -3.31
C THR A 26 -2.17 -7.96 -4.47
N GLY A 27 -2.39 -8.52 -5.63
CA GLY A 27 -2.75 -7.81 -6.85
C GLY A 27 -1.89 -8.25 -8.02
N ASP A 28 -2.36 -7.98 -9.23
CA ASP A 28 -1.63 -8.30 -10.45
C ASP A 28 -0.70 -7.16 -10.87
N ALA A 29 0.23 -7.45 -11.77
CA ALA A 29 1.08 -6.43 -12.38
C ALA A 29 0.21 -5.36 -13.08
N GLY A 30 0.50 -4.09 -12.82
CA GLY A 30 -0.28 -2.96 -13.29
C GLY A 30 -1.43 -2.52 -12.37
N ALA A 31 -1.75 -3.28 -11.34
CA ALA A 31 -2.77 -2.90 -10.37
C ALA A 31 -2.30 -1.73 -9.48
N LYS A 32 -3.24 -0.88 -9.09
CA LYS A 32 -2.98 0.20 -8.14
C LYS A 32 -3.22 -0.29 -6.72
N VAL A 33 -2.27 0.01 -5.86
CA VAL A 33 -2.33 -0.29 -4.43
C VAL A 33 -2.22 0.99 -3.63
N THR A 34 -3.03 1.12 -2.59
CA THR A 34 -3.01 2.26 -1.69
C THR A 34 -2.53 1.83 -0.32
N PHE A 35 -1.57 2.55 0.22
CA PHE A 35 -1.03 2.34 1.56
C PHE A 35 -1.49 3.46 2.49
N ASP A 36 -2.21 3.10 3.54
CA ASP A 36 -2.80 4.06 4.49
C ASP A 36 -1.95 4.22 5.75
N ASN A 37 -1.05 3.28 6.02
CA ASN A 37 -0.21 3.30 7.21
C ASN A 37 1.02 4.20 7.02
N VAL A 38 0.79 5.50 6.92
CA VAL A 38 1.83 6.51 6.72
C VAL A 38 2.26 7.06 8.07
N LEU A 39 3.56 6.95 8.38
CA LEU A 39 4.12 7.38 9.66
C LEU A 39 4.57 8.84 9.66
N LEU A 40 5.07 9.31 8.53
CA LEU A 40 5.60 10.66 8.37
C LEU A 40 5.40 11.13 6.94
N VAL A 41 5.10 12.41 6.77
CA VAL A 41 5.06 13.09 5.46
C VAL A 41 5.87 14.37 5.54
N HIS A 42 6.75 14.57 4.57
CA HIS A 42 7.55 15.78 4.41
C HIS A 42 7.29 16.44 3.06
N ASP A 43 6.81 17.68 3.08
CA ASP A 43 6.45 18.45 1.88
C ASP A 43 7.58 19.37 1.35
N GLY A 44 8.78 19.28 1.93
CA GLY A 44 9.87 20.18 1.60
C GLY A 44 9.98 21.39 2.55
N SER A 45 8.88 21.93 3.03
CA SER A 45 8.86 23.05 4.01
C SER A 45 8.35 22.63 5.38
N SER A 46 7.43 21.68 5.43
CA SER A 46 6.83 21.20 6.68
C SER A 46 6.91 19.68 6.80
N THR A 47 7.05 19.22 8.04
CA THR A 47 7.05 17.80 8.36
C THR A 47 5.87 17.49 9.25
N LYS A 48 5.05 16.52 8.86
CA LYS A 48 3.94 16.00 9.66
C LYS A 48 4.33 14.62 10.18
N ILE A 49 4.41 14.49 11.50
CA ILE A 49 4.74 13.25 12.18
C ILE A 49 3.47 12.64 12.76
N GLY A 50 3.23 11.37 12.50
CA GLY A 50 2.10 10.64 13.04
C GLY A 50 2.34 10.13 14.46
N ALA A 51 1.27 10.04 15.23
CA ALA A 51 1.26 9.41 16.54
C ALA A 51 0.12 8.38 16.63
N PRO A 52 0.31 7.15 16.19
CA PRO A 52 1.43 6.54 15.46
C PRO A 52 1.44 6.81 13.94
N THR A 53 0.31 7.19 13.34
CA THR A 53 0.15 7.42 11.90
C THR A 53 -0.40 8.81 11.61
N VAL A 54 -0.07 9.37 10.46
CA VAL A 54 -0.65 10.63 9.98
C VAL A 54 -2.07 10.37 9.49
N LYS A 55 -3.05 10.96 10.15
CA LYS A 55 -4.46 10.80 9.80
C LYS A 55 -4.75 11.35 8.41
N GLY A 56 -5.35 10.50 7.58
CA GLY A 56 -5.76 10.85 6.24
C GLY A 56 -4.65 10.91 5.19
N ALA A 57 -3.41 10.61 5.55
CA ALA A 57 -2.33 10.47 4.58
C ALA A 57 -2.42 9.11 3.89
N THR A 58 -2.22 9.11 2.58
CA THR A 58 -2.21 7.90 1.77
C THR A 58 -1.12 7.96 0.70
N VAL A 59 -0.54 6.81 0.39
CA VAL A 59 0.41 6.64 -0.69
C VAL A 59 -0.17 5.69 -1.71
N THR A 60 -0.30 6.16 -2.95
CA THR A 60 -0.77 5.34 -4.07
C THR A 60 0.43 4.89 -4.89
N ALA A 61 0.51 3.60 -5.13
CA ALA A 61 1.54 2.98 -5.94
C ALA A 61 0.93 2.05 -6.99
N THR A 62 1.69 1.79 -8.03
CA THR A 62 1.34 0.79 -9.07
C THR A 62 2.31 -0.38 -8.96
N ILE A 63 1.78 -1.59 -8.97
CA ILE A 63 2.58 -2.81 -8.98
C ILE A 63 3.22 -2.93 -10.36
N ILE A 64 4.55 -3.09 -10.39
CA ILE A 64 5.29 -3.32 -11.62
C ILE A 64 5.40 -4.82 -11.88
N ASP A 65 5.93 -5.54 -10.92
CA ASP A 65 6.19 -6.97 -11.05
C ASP A 65 6.29 -7.65 -9.68
N HIS A 66 6.13 -8.96 -9.68
CA HIS A 66 6.36 -9.84 -8.55
C HIS A 66 7.53 -10.76 -8.85
N GLY A 67 8.42 -10.96 -7.90
CA GLY A 67 9.57 -11.81 -8.08
C GLY A 67 10.02 -12.51 -6.81
N ARG A 68 11.07 -13.28 -6.95
CA ARG A 68 11.73 -13.97 -5.83
C ARG A 68 13.20 -13.57 -5.81
N GLU A 69 13.71 -13.27 -4.64
CA GLU A 69 15.13 -12.98 -4.44
C GLU A 69 16.01 -14.23 -4.62
N LYS A 70 17.30 -14.02 -4.65
CA LYS A 70 18.28 -15.10 -4.70
C LYS A 70 18.12 -16.01 -3.48
N LYS A 71 18.39 -17.29 -3.68
CA LYS A 71 18.35 -18.27 -2.62
C LYS A 71 19.38 -17.95 -1.54
N ILE A 72 18.92 -17.81 -0.31
CA ILE A 72 19.77 -17.65 0.87
C ILE A 72 19.91 -19.01 1.52
N LEU A 73 21.15 -19.46 1.71
CA LEU A 73 21.43 -20.71 2.40
C LEU A 73 21.37 -20.47 3.90
N ILE A 74 20.50 -21.23 4.55
CA ILE A 74 20.35 -21.25 5.99
C ILE A 74 20.99 -22.53 6.51
N TYR A 75 22.12 -22.39 7.17
CA TYR A 75 22.84 -23.49 7.77
C TYR A 75 22.74 -23.43 9.28
N LYS A 76 22.21 -24.48 9.88
CA LYS A 76 22.06 -24.61 11.33
C LYS A 76 22.92 -25.76 11.81
N LYS A 77 23.77 -25.52 12.80
CA LYS A 77 24.62 -26.52 13.44
C LYS A 77 24.58 -26.34 14.96
N LYS A 78 24.50 -27.44 15.68
CA LYS A 78 24.68 -27.46 17.13
C LYS A 78 26.00 -28.14 17.46
N ARG A 79 26.81 -27.48 18.29
CA ARG A 79 28.09 -27.98 18.72
C ARG A 79 27.94 -29.29 19.50
N ARG A 80 28.77 -30.29 19.19
CA ARG A 80 28.84 -31.60 19.87
C ARG A 80 27.55 -32.43 19.85
N LYS A 81 26.60 -32.15 19.01
CA LYS A 81 25.29 -32.86 18.99
C LYS A 81 24.96 -33.54 17.67
N GLY A 82 25.87 -33.57 16.71
CA GLY A 82 25.60 -34.15 15.39
C GLY A 82 24.44 -33.51 14.63
N TYR A 83 23.93 -32.38 15.11
CA TYR A 83 22.82 -31.68 14.47
C TYR A 83 23.34 -30.73 13.39
N GLN A 84 22.89 -30.97 12.17
CA GLN A 84 23.16 -30.09 11.03
C GLN A 84 21.91 -30.03 10.15
N ARG A 85 21.54 -28.84 9.72
CA ARG A 85 20.45 -28.61 8.75
C ARG A 85 20.86 -27.53 7.77
N LYS A 86 20.67 -27.81 6.50
CA LYS A 86 20.93 -26.86 5.42
C LYS A 86 19.65 -26.67 4.62
N ASN A 87 19.07 -25.50 4.67
CA ASN A 87 17.88 -25.13 3.92
C ASN A 87 18.16 -23.92 3.05
N GLY A 88 17.44 -23.79 1.95
CA GLY A 88 17.47 -22.59 1.11
C GLY A 88 16.16 -21.84 1.24
N HIS A 89 16.24 -20.51 1.37
CA HIS A 89 15.08 -19.62 1.39
C HIS A 89 15.15 -18.62 0.26
N ARG A 90 14.04 -18.44 -0.44
CA ARG A 90 13.86 -17.37 -1.44
C ARG A 90 12.69 -16.50 -1.01
N GLN A 91 12.98 -15.23 -0.75
CA GLN A 91 11.95 -14.28 -0.34
C GLN A 91 11.19 -13.75 -1.55
N TRP A 92 9.88 -13.76 -1.48
CA TRP A 92 9.01 -13.10 -2.43
C TRP A 92 9.02 -11.59 -2.21
N PHE A 93 9.00 -10.85 -3.29
CA PHE A 93 8.89 -9.39 -3.27
C PHE A 93 7.96 -8.89 -4.36
N THR A 94 7.56 -7.65 -4.23
CA THR A 94 6.82 -6.89 -5.23
C THR A 94 7.56 -5.59 -5.49
N ASP A 95 7.86 -5.30 -6.75
CA ASP A 95 8.37 -4.00 -7.16
C ASP A 95 7.19 -3.08 -7.46
N VAL A 96 7.15 -1.94 -6.77
CA VAL A 96 6.09 -0.94 -6.91
C VAL A 96 6.67 0.42 -7.29
N GLU A 97 5.94 1.16 -8.09
CA GLU A 97 6.25 2.54 -8.43
C GLU A 97 5.28 3.47 -7.71
N ILE A 98 5.84 4.41 -6.95
CA ILE A 98 5.05 5.39 -6.21
C ILE A 98 4.50 6.42 -7.18
N GLN A 99 3.18 6.50 -7.28
CA GLN A 99 2.50 7.45 -8.17
C GLN A 99 2.26 8.79 -7.49
N LYS A 100 1.67 8.76 -6.30
CA LYS A 100 1.27 9.96 -5.59
C LYS A 100 1.25 9.77 -4.08
N ILE A 101 1.68 10.82 -3.39
CA ILE A 101 1.61 10.94 -1.93
C ILE A 101 0.58 12.01 -1.58
N LYS A 102 -0.43 11.65 -0.79
CA LYS A 102 -1.41 12.58 -0.23
C LYS A 102 -1.11 12.81 1.24
N ALA A 103 -0.82 14.04 1.60
CA ALA A 103 -0.49 14.43 2.99
C ALA A 103 -1.72 14.56 3.90
N THR A 104 -2.89 14.81 3.31
CA THR A 104 -4.16 14.93 4.04
C THR A 104 -5.23 14.23 3.20
N GLY A 105 -5.79 13.15 3.71
CA GLY A 105 -6.92 12.51 3.07
C GLY A 105 -8.15 13.40 3.22
N THR A 106 -8.58 14.03 2.16
CA THR A 106 -9.99 14.33 2.04
C THR A 106 -10.71 13.00 2.11
N LYS A 107 -11.52 12.76 3.13
CA LYS A 107 -12.47 11.64 3.14
C LYS A 107 -13.11 11.64 1.76
N ALA A 108 -12.87 10.58 0.99
CA ALA A 108 -13.60 10.38 -0.25
C ALA A 108 -15.07 10.50 0.13
N LYS A 109 -15.71 11.57 -0.32
CA LYS A 109 -17.15 11.77 -0.20
C LYS A 109 -17.73 10.52 -0.84
N LYS A 110 -18.31 9.62 -0.05
CA LYS A 110 -19.11 8.51 -0.58
C LYS A 110 -19.96 9.12 -1.66
N PRO A 111 -20.00 8.58 -2.89
CA PRO A 111 -20.92 9.09 -3.88
C PRO A 111 -22.31 8.98 -3.26
N ALA A 112 -22.94 10.13 -3.08
CA ALA A 112 -24.31 10.19 -2.61
C ALA A 112 -25.11 9.32 -3.57
N LYS A 113 -25.74 8.29 -3.03
CA LYS A 113 -26.68 7.44 -3.73
C LYS A 113 -27.66 8.39 -4.40
N LYS A 114 -27.59 8.46 -5.71
CA LYS A 114 -28.46 9.29 -6.54
C LYS A 114 -29.87 8.82 -6.22
N ALA A 115 -30.64 9.63 -5.52
CA ALA A 115 -32.04 9.39 -5.31
C ALA A 115 -32.72 9.32 -6.68
N GLU A 116 -33.36 8.22 -6.97
CA GLU A 116 -34.23 8.08 -8.14
C GLU A 116 -35.32 9.16 -8.08
N PRO A 117 -35.55 9.87 -9.16
CA PRO A 117 -36.72 10.75 -9.23
C PRO A 117 -37.97 9.89 -9.19
N LYS A 118 -38.77 10.04 -8.14
CA LYS A 118 -40.12 9.52 -8.13
C LYS A 118 -40.88 10.11 -9.34
N VAL A 119 -41.16 9.28 -10.31
CA VAL A 119 -42.11 9.59 -11.36
C VAL A 119 -43.46 9.79 -10.69
N LYS A 120 -43.96 11.02 -10.70
CA LYS A 120 -45.34 11.31 -10.37
C LYS A 120 -46.18 10.87 -11.55
N GLU A 121 -46.83 9.76 -11.38
CA GLU A 121 -47.92 9.32 -12.26
C GLU A 121 -49.09 10.28 -12.04
N THR A 122 -49.31 11.17 -12.99
CA THR A 122 -50.54 11.95 -13.07
C THR A 122 -51.58 11.09 -13.77
N VAL A 123 -52.41 10.47 -12.97
CA VAL A 123 -53.66 9.88 -13.49
C VAL A 123 -54.60 11.04 -13.80
N LYS A 124 -54.78 11.35 -15.08
CA LYS A 124 -55.93 12.14 -15.56
C LYS A 124 -57.08 11.17 -15.70
N GLU A 125 -58.02 11.29 -14.79
CA GLU A 125 -59.36 10.75 -14.97
C GLU A 125 -60.15 11.76 -15.83
N GLU A 126 -60.47 11.40 -17.03
CA GLU A 126 -61.51 12.07 -17.81
C GLU A 126 -62.78 11.23 -17.76
N VAL A 127 -63.82 11.87 -17.28
CA VAL A 127 -65.19 11.40 -17.42
C VAL A 127 -65.75 11.92 -18.72
#